data_16e23a42b8fe08780dc5ef14f643de5c
#
_entry.id   16e23a42b8fe08780dc5ef14f643de5c
#
_cell.length_a   1.000
_cell.length_b   1.000
_cell.length_c   1.000
_cell.angle_alpha   90.00
_cell.angle_beta   90.00
_cell.angle_gamma   90.00
#
_symmetry.space_group_name_H-M   'P 1'
#
loop_
_entity.id
_entity.type
_entity.pdbx_description
1 polymer ?
#
loop_
_entity_poly.entity_id
_entity_poly.type
_entity_poly.pdbx_seq_one_letter_code
_entity_poly.pdbx_strand_id
1 'polypeptide(L)'
;MTRSRSVLLWLPVCAHMAFIFAASSVPGTLLPGRLWDKLVHFTVYAALGVLFMLPLTRGRLSNVTLRTAIGALALSALYGISDELHQLFTPNRSSDPMDVLADTLGAAAGILFVVVVARVVLERNTVGSPEVRKAGSPE
;
A
#
# COMPACT_ATOMS: atom_id res chain seq x y z
N MET A 1 -22.04 1.67 -5.69
CA MET A 1 -21.63 1.93 -4.31
C MET A 1 -22.14 3.31 -3.92
N THR A 2 -22.79 3.45 -2.78
CA THR A 2 -23.21 4.75 -2.25
C THR A 2 -21.96 5.56 -1.87
N ARG A 3 -22.04 6.89 -1.99
CA ARG A 3 -20.95 7.84 -1.66
C ARG A 3 -20.38 7.59 -0.25
N SER A 4 -21.22 7.23 0.70
CA SER A 4 -20.86 6.89 2.08
C SER A 4 -19.91 5.68 2.19
N ARG A 5 -20.14 4.60 1.42
CA ARG A 5 -19.25 3.42 1.44
C ARG A 5 -17.87 3.71 0.86
N SER A 6 -17.76 4.61 -0.11
CA SER A 6 -16.46 5.00 -0.67
C SER A 6 -15.62 5.77 0.35
N VAL A 7 -16.24 6.60 1.18
CA VAL A 7 -15.53 7.36 2.24
C VAL A 7 -14.99 6.41 3.32
N LEU A 8 -15.73 5.38 3.70
CA LEU A 8 -15.30 4.40 4.71
C LEU A 8 -14.01 3.64 4.33
N LEU A 9 -13.73 3.50 3.02
CA LEU A 9 -12.50 2.85 2.56
C LEU A 9 -11.22 3.66 2.85
N TRP A 10 -11.34 4.95 3.16
CA TRP A 10 -10.22 5.79 3.56
C TRP A 10 -9.87 5.67 5.05
N LEU A 11 -10.77 5.15 5.89
CA LEU A 11 -10.54 5.05 7.33
C LEU A 11 -9.28 4.23 7.68
N PRO A 12 -9.07 3.00 7.12
CA PRO A 12 -7.85 2.25 7.41
C PRO A 12 -6.58 2.94 6.89
N VAL A 13 -6.67 3.68 5.77
CA VAL A 13 -5.55 4.48 5.25
C VAL A 13 -5.20 5.58 6.25
N CYS A 14 -6.18 6.39 6.66
CA CYS A 14 -5.98 7.48 7.61
C CYS A 14 -5.47 6.97 8.97
N ALA A 15 -6.01 5.86 9.46
CA ALA A 15 -5.55 5.25 10.72
C ALA A 15 -4.08 4.80 10.63
N HIS A 16 -3.69 4.19 9.50
CA HIS A 16 -2.31 3.75 9.28
C HIS A 16 -1.35 4.93 9.09
N MET A 17 -1.76 5.97 8.36
CA MET A 17 -0.98 7.22 8.26
C MET A 17 -0.77 7.87 9.63
N ALA A 18 -1.82 7.93 10.47
CA ALA A 18 -1.70 8.43 11.84
C ALA A 18 -0.76 7.56 12.70
N PHE A 19 -0.77 6.24 12.51
CA PHE A 19 0.18 5.33 13.15
C PHE A 19 1.63 5.63 12.72
N ILE A 20 1.89 5.79 11.41
CA ILE A 20 3.22 6.18 10.90
C ILE A 20 3.67 7.48 11.54
N PHE A 21 2.83 8.51 11.50
CA PHE A 21 3.14 9.82 12.08
C PHE A 21 3.50 9.71 13.58
N ALA A 22 2.73 8.93 14.35
CA ALA A 22 3.02 8.71 15.76
C ALA A 22 4.36 7.97 15.97
N ALA A 23 4.65 6.96 15.16
CA ALA A 23 5.91 6.21 15.20
C ALA A 23 7.11 7.10 14.83
N SER A 24 6.98 7.94 13.80
CA SER A 24 8.01 8.89 13.36
C SER A 24 8.26 10.02 14.36
N SER A 25 7.31 10.27 15.26
CA SER A 25 7.45 11.24 16.36
C SER A 25 8.26 10.72 17.55
N VAL A 26 8.64 9.42 17.55
CA VAL A 26 9.47 8.83 18.62
C VAL A 26 10.91 9.30 18.47
N PRO A 27 11.55 9.83 19.56
CA PRO A 27 12.94 10.27 19.53
C PRO A 27 13.90 9.17 19.07
N GLY A 28 14.89 9.54 18.25
CA GLY A 28 15.84 8.60 17.63
C GLY A 28 16.70 7.81 18.63
N THR A 29 16.89 8.31 19.87
CA THR A 29 17.60 7.60 20.94
C THR A 29 16.92 6.31 21.42
N LEU A 30 15.63 6.13 21.11
CA LEU A 30 14.84 4.98 21.52
C LEU A 30 14.71 3.93 20.42
N LEU A 31 15.36 4.16 19.26
CA LEU A 31 15.19 3.29 18.09
C LEU A 31 16.35 2.30 17.93
N PRO A 32 16.08 1.10 17.39
CA PRO A 32 17.12 0.18 16.96
C PRO A 32 17.93 0.75 15.78
N GLY A 33 19.10 0.14 15.51
CA GLY A 33 20.07 0.64 14.54
C GLY A 33 19.53 0.74 13.09
N ARG A 34 20.25 1.46 12.24
CA ARG A 34 19.89 1.87 10.86
C ARG A 34 19.29 0.79 9.94
N LEU A 35 19.75 -0.45 10.04
CA LEU A 35 19.22 -1.52 9.18
C LEU A 35 17.77 -1.89 9.57
N TRP A 36 17.50 -1.93 10.87
CA TRP A 36 16.14 -2.16 11.37
C TRP A 36 15.20 -1.01 10.99
N ASP A 37 15.68 0.22 11.02
CA ASP A 37 14.92 1.40 10.61
C ASP A 37 14.41 1.25 9.17
N LYS A 38 15.29 0.95 8.21
CA LYS A 38 14.92 0.74 6.80
C LYS A 38 13.95 -0.44 6.59
N LEU A 39 14.08 -1.51 7.34
CA LEU A 39 13.15 -2.64 7.29
C LEU A 39 11.77 -2.25 7.84
N VAL A 40 11.72 -1.45 8.88
CA VAL A 40 10.47 -0.90 9.42
C VAL A 40 9.81 0.00 8.39
N HIS A 41 10.53 0.97 7.80
CA HIS A 41 10.05 1.82 6.73
C HIS A 41 9.47 0.99 5.58
N PHE A 42 10.26 0.08 5.02
CA PHE A 42 9.81 -0.81 3.93
C PHE A 42 8.52 -1.55 4.28
N THR A 43 8.44 -2.16 5.46
CA THR A 43 7.30 -2.99 5.86
C THR A 43 6.04 -2.17 6.07
N VAL A 44 6.19 -1.04 6.75
CA VAL A 44 5.07 -0.15 7.07
C VAL A 44 4.51 0.50 5.81
N TYR A 45 5.38 0.89 4.87
CA TYR A 45 4.95 1.44 3.59
C TYR A 45 4.46 0.37 2.61
N ALA A 46 4.89 -0.88 2.73
CA ALA A 46 4.24 -1.97 1.99
C ALA A 46 2.77 -2.11 2.39
N ALA A 47 2.47 -2.05 3.69
CA ALA A 47 1.10 -2.02 4.17
C ALA A 47 0.34 -0.77 3.68
N LEU A 48 0.97 0.41 3.69
CA LEU A 48 0.36 1.64 3.19
C LEU A 48 0.00 1.55 1.71
N GLY A 49 0.89 0.98 0.88
CA GLY A 49 0.63 0.74 -0.54
C GLY A 49 -0.58 -0.15 -0.77
N VAL A 50 -0.70 -1.26 -0.02
CA VAL A 50 -1.89 -2.12 -0.03
C VAL A 50 -3.13 -1.35 0.37
N LEU A 51 -3.06 -0.56 1.43
CA LEU A 51 -4.20 0.20 1.95
C LEU A 51 -4.69 1.28 0.98
N PHE A 52 -3.81 1.99 0.27
CA PHE A 52 -4.22 2.95 -0.75
C PHE A 52 -4.96 2.29 -1.92
N MET A 53 -4.67 1.02 -2.23
CA MET A 53 -5.42 0.31 -3.28
C MET A 53 -6.92 0.17 -2.92
N LEU A 54 -7.30 0.11 -1.63
CA LEU A 54 -8.71 -0.05 -1.23
C LEU A 54 -9.61 1.08 -1.74
N PRO A 55 -9.38 2.36 -1.43
CA PRO A 55 -10.23 3.45 -1.92
C PRO A 55 -10.08 3.67 -3.42
N LEU A 56 -8.88 3.53 -3.98
CA LEU A 56 -8.62 3.78 -5.41
C LEU A 56 -9.31 2.75 -6.30
N THR A 57 -9.41 1.48 -5.87
CA THR A 57 -10.14 0.43 -6.57
C THR A 57 -11.61 0.34 -6.14
N ARG A 58 -12.05 1.18 -5.18
CA ARG A 58 -13.37 1.10 -4.56
C ARG A 58 -13.65 -0.28 -3.94
N GLY A 59 -12.61 -0.93 -3.40
CA GLY A 59 -12.68 -2.26 -2.81
C GLY A 59 -13.00 -3.40 -3.79
N ARG A 60 -12.75 -3.22 -5.10
CA ARG A 60 -13.02 -4.23 -6.13
C ARG A 60 -11.75 -4.63 -6.86
N LEU A 61 -11.45 -5.91 -6.91
CA LEU A 61 -10.28 -6.44 -7.64
C LEU A 61 -10.36 -6.16 -9.14
N SER A 62 -11.56 -6.12 -9.74
CA SER A 62 -11.75 -5.76 -11.14
C SER A 62 -11.34 -4.33 -11.50
N ASN A 63 -11.19 -3.46 -10.52
CA ASN A 63 -10.76 -2.08 -10.71
C ASN A 63 -9.24 -1.90 -10.49
N VAL A 64 -8.50 -2.98 -10.26
CA VAL A 64 -7.04 -2.95 -10.19
C VAL A 64 -6.49 -2.74 -11.59
N THR A 65 -5.92 -1.56 -11.82
CA THR A 65 -5.38 -1.10 -13.09
C THR A 65 -4.02 -0.46 -12.88
N LEU A 66 -3.25 -0.28 -13.94
CA LEU A 66 -1.98 0.47 -13.87
C LEU A 66 -2.19 1.88 -13.31
N ARG A 67 -3.29 2.55 -13.65
CA ARG A 67 -3.62 3.90 -13.15
C ARG A 67 -3.82 3.90 -11.63
N THR A 68 -4.57 2.93 -11.09
CA THR A 68 -4.77 2.82 -9.63
C THR A 68 -3.50 2.43 -8.90
N ALA A 69 -2.65 1.58 -9.50
CA ALA A 69 -1.34 1.22 -8.95
C ALA A 69 -0.38 2.42 -8.91
N ILE A 70 -0.26 3.18 -10.00
CA ILE A 70 0.56 4.41 -10.04
C ILE A 70 0.03 5.44 -9.03
N GLY A 71 -1.29 5.62 -8.94
CA GLY A 71 -1.90 6.52 -7.96
C GLY A 71 -1.57 6.14 -6.52
N ALA A 72 -1.66 4.85 -6.17
CA ALA A 72 -1.29 4.35 -4.85
C ALA A 72 0.20 4.56 -4.55
N LEU A 73 1.08 4.29 -5.53
CA LEU A 73 2.52 4.49 -5.38
C LEU A 73 2.86 5.97 -5.18
N ALA A 74 2.27 6.85 -5.97
CA ALA A 74 2.50 8.30 -5.87
C ALA A 74 2.05 8.84 -4.50
N LEU A 75 0.87 8.43 -4.01
CA LEU A 75 0.38 8.83 -2.68
C LEU A 75 1.29 8.31 -1.56
N SER A 76 1.76 7.06 -1.66
CA SER A 76 2.69 6.48 -0.66
C SER A 76 4.03 7.21 -0.66
N ALA A 77 4.61 7.47 -1.83
CA ALA A 77 5.89 8.19 -1.94
C ALA A 77 5.79 9.63 -1.43
N LEU A 78 4.71 10.35 -1.75
CA LEU A 78 4.46 11.69 -1.24
C LEU A 78 4.32 11.69 0.29
N TYR A 79 3.66 10.68 0.84
CA TYR A 79 3.55 10.55 2.29
C TYR A 79 4.91 10.24 2.92
N GLY A 80 5.74 9.37 2.32
CA GLY A 80 7.12 9.09 2.75
C GLY A 80 7.98 10.36 2.78
N ILE A 81 7.91 11.19 1.74
CA ILE A 81 8.60 12.48 1.73
C ILE A 81 8.10 13.38 2.88
N SER A 82 6.80 13.43 3.14
CA SER A 82 6.24 14.23 4.25
C SER A 82 6.66 13.69 5.61
N ASP A 83 6.81 12.37 5.74
CA ASP A 83 7.29 11.71 6.96
C ASP A 83 8.75 12.08 7.24
N GLU A 84 9.63 12.01 6.24
CA GLU A 84 11.02 12.44 6.37
C GLU A 84 11.17 13.93 6.72
N LEU A 85 10.33 14.78 6.14
CA LEU A 85 10.27 16.19 6.50
C LEU A 85 9.84 16.39 7.97
N HIS A 86 8.86 15.58 8.43
CA HIS A 86 8.42 15.61 9.82
C HIS A 86 9.55 15.17 10.77
N GLN A 87 10.34 14.15 10.40
CA GLN A 87 11.45 13.65 11.22
C GLN A 87 12.55 14.70 11.48
N LEU A 88 12.71 15.69 10.60
CA LEU A 88 13.63 16.83 10.85
C LEU A 88 13.27 17.63 12.12
N PHE A 89 12.01 17.58 12.54
CA PHE A 89 11.54 18.27 13.76
C PHE A 89 11.49 17.34 14.98
N THR A 90 11.85 16.06 14.82
CA THR A 90 11.86 15.08 15.91
C THR A 90 13.24 15.02 16.57
N PRO A 91 13.36 15.11 17.91
CA PRO A 91 14.66 15.10 18.58
C PRO A 91 15.49 13.85 18.27
N ASN A 92 16.75 14.04 17.95
CA ASN A 92 17.73 12.98 17.60
C ASN A 92 17.30 12.10 16.41
N ARG A 93 16.49 12.64 15.51
CA ARG A 93 16.19 12.09 14.18
C ARG A 93 16.88 12.93 13.11
N SER A 94 17.22 12.30 12.00
CA SER A 94 17.70 12.96 10.79
C SER A 94 16.91 12.42 9.62
N SER A 95 16.50 13.26 8.68
CA SER A 95 15.94 12.81 7.39
C SER A 95 17.02 12.06 6.60
N ASP A 96 16.66 10.89 6.10
CA ASP A 96 17.53 10.07 5.25
C ASP A 96 16.81 9.78 3.92
N PRO A 97 17.30 10.28 2.77
CA PRO A 97 16.72 9.98 1.46
C PRO A 97 16.60 8.48 1.17
N MET A 98 17.41 7.63 1.83
CA MET A 98 17.33 6.18 1.71
C MET A 98 16.09 5.61 2.40
N ASP A 99 15.49 6.33 3.35
CA ASP A 99 14.23 5.92 3.97
C ASP A 99 13.06 6.21 3.03
N VAL A 100 13.07 7.35 2.30
CA VAL A 100 12.11 7.58 1.19
C VAL A 100 12.20 6.49 0.12
N LEU A 101 13.42 6.02 -0.17
CA LEU A 101 13.61 4.91 -1.12
C LEU A 101 13.02 3.60 -0.55
N ALA A 102 13.28 3.29 0.71
CA ALA A 102 12.73 2.11 1.39
C ALA A 102 11.20 2.15 1.42
N ASP A 103 10.60 3.30 1.71
CA ASP A 103 9.15 3.56 1.69
C ASP A 103 8.56 3.30 0.31
N THR A 104 9.18 3.87 -0.72
CA THR A 104 8.71 3.72 -2.11
C THR A 104 8.80 2.27 -2.59
N LEU A 105 9.90 1.58 -2.28
CA LEU A 105 10.07 0.16 -2.62
C LEU A 105 9.11 -0.74 -1.84
N GLY A 106 8.90 -0.45 -0.55
CA GLY A 106 7.91 -1.12 0.26
C GLY A 106 6.50 -0.97 -0.32
N ALA A 107 6.09 0.26 -0.60
CA ALA A 107 4.79 0.54 -1.22
C ALA A 107 4.64 -0.19 -2.58
N ALA A 108 5.68 -0.18 -3.43
CA ALA A 108 5.67 -0.89 -4.70
C ALA A 108 5.48 -2.40 -4.51
N ALA A 109 6.16 -3.01 -3.53
CA ALA A 109 6.02 -4.43 -3.19
C ALA A 109 4.58 -4.76 -2.73
N GLY A 110 3.99 -3.96 -1.85
CA GLY A 110 2.61 -4.13 -1.39
C GLY A 110 1.58 -3.98 -2.52
N ILE A 111 1.76 -2.98 -3.38
CA ILE A 111 0.90 -2.76 -4.56
C ILE A 111 1.02 -3.93 -5.55
N LEU A 112 2.23 -4.41 -5.82
CA LEU A 112 2.48 -5.56 -6.70
C LEU A 112 1.77 -6.81 -6.16
N PHE A 113 1.84 -7.06 -4.86
CA PHE A 113 1.10 -8.15 -4.22
C PHE A 113 -0.40 -8.06 -4.53
N VAL A 114 -1.03 -6.88 -4.38
CA VAL A 114 -2.46 -6.67 -4.70
C VAL A 114 -2.74 -6.93 -6.18
N VAL A 115 -1.87 -6.48 -7.09
CA VAL A 115 -2.01 -6.69 -8.54
C VAL A 115 -1.95 -8.18 -8.89
N VAL A 116 -1.01 -8.92 -8.32
CA VAL A 116 -0.87 -10.37 -8.54
C VAL A 116 -2.10 -11.12 -8.01
N VAL A 117 -2.52 -10.82 -6.78
CA VAL A 117 -3.73 -11.44 -6.20
C VAL A 117 -4.97 -11.15 -7.06
N ALA A 118 -5.14 -9.91 -7.52
CA ALA A 118 -6.27 -9.55 -8.38
C ALA A 118 -6.27 -10.35 -9.68
N ARG A 119 -5.14 -10.50 -10.34
CA ARG A 119 -5.01 -11.30 -11.58
C ARG A 119 -5.36 -12.77 -11.34
N VAL A 120 -4.74 -13.40 -10.34
CA VAL A 120 -4.98 -14.82 -10.02
C VAL A 120 -6.45 -15.09 -9.70
N VAL A 121 -7.09 -14.22 -8.91
CA VAL A 121 -8.50 -14.39 -8.53
C VAL A 121 -9.42 -14.20 -9.73
N LEU A 122 -9.17 -13.21 -10.59
CA LEU A 122 -10.00 -12.95 -11.76
C LEU A 122 -9.87 -14.06 -12.80
N GLU A 123 -8.66 -14.57 -13.05
CA GLU A 123 -8.41 -15.70 -13.96
C GLU A 123 -9.13 -16.97 -13.48
N ARG A 124 -9.06 -17.30 -12.20
CA ARG A 124 -9.77 -18.48 -11.65
C ARG A 124 -11.27 -18.38 -11.82
N ASN A 125 -11.85 -17.19 -11.67
CA ASN A 125 -13.28 -16.97 -11.81
C ASN A 125 -13.74 -17.11 -13.27
N THR A 126 -12.90 -16.77 -14.26
CA THR A 126 -13.20 -16.94 -15.68
C THR A 126 -13.15 -18.41 -16.12
N VAL A 127 -12.17 -19.18 -15.65
CA VAL A 127 -12.02 -20.61 -15.96
C VAL A 127 -13.10 -21.45 -15.28
N GLY A 128 -13.58 -21.05 -14.11
CA GLY A 128 -14.63 -21.74 -13.34
C GLY A 128 -16.07 -21.46 -13.80
N SER A 129 -16.28 -20.60 -14.81
CA SER A 129 -17.63 -20.26 -15.27
C SER A 129 -18.29 -21.45 -16.03
N PRO A 130 -19.59 -21.71 -15.81
CA PRO A 130 -20.29 -22.87 -16.38
C PRO A 130 -20.27 -22.95 -17.91
N GLU A 131 -20.10 -21.84 -18.61
CA GLU A 131 -20.01 -21.80 -20.07
C GLU A 131 -18.73 -22.44 -20.62
N VAL A 132 -17.60 -22.25 -19.99
CA VAL A 132 -16.33 -22.87 -20.39
C VAL A 132 -16.36 -24.38 -20.16
N ARG A 133 -17.08 -24.83 -19.12
CA ARG A 133 -17.24 -26.24 -18.79
C ARG A 133 -18.12 -27.00 -19.82
N LYS A 134 -19.06 -26.30 -20.46
CA LYS A 134 -19.92 -26.89 -21.53
C LYS A 134 -19.20 -27.00 -22.87
N ALA A 135 -18.26 -26.11 -23.17
CA ALA A 135 -17.50 -26.13 -24.43
C ALA A 135 -16.41 -27.20 -24.47
N GLY A 136 -16.02 -27.79 -23.33
CA GLY A 136 -14.97 -28.81 -23.22
C GLY A 136 -15.47 -30.25 -23.07
N SER A 137 -16.78 -30.53 -23.19
CA SER A 137 -17.32 -31.92 -23.18
C SER A 137 -17.39 -32.39 -24.63
N PRO A 138 -16.56 -33.36 -25.07
CA PRO A 138 -16.77 -34.03 -26.36
C PRO A 138 -18.03 -34.84 -26.31
N GLU A 139 -18.87 -34.74 -27.37
CA GLU A 139 -20.00 -35.64 -27.63
C GLU A 139 -19.51 -37.05 -27.91
#